data_d5444f411e969eabc2e4a60b45c1350e
#
_entry.id   d5444f411e969eabc2e4a60b45c1350e
#
_cell.length_a   1.000
_cell.length_b   1.000
_cell.length_c   1.000
_cell.angle_alpha   90.00
_cell.angle_beta   90.00
_cell.angle_gamma   90.00
#
_symmetry.space_group_name_H-M   'P 1'
#
loop_
_entity.id
_entity.type
_entity.pdbx_description
1 polymer ?
#
loop_
_entity_poly.entity_id
_entity_poly.type
_entity_poly.pdbx_seq_one_letter_code
_entity_poly.pdbx_strand_id
1 'polypeptide(L)'
;MLERVRRKCDDEEFDFLHFHLDYYPFSLFFRQPTPFLTTLHGRLDLPEHQPVFTTFSSVPVISISNAQRRPVPQANWTRTVYHGLPENLLTPRPVTPSYLAVLGRIAPEKGVDRAIRIAIRCGIPLKIAAKVDRADQEYYDEVIRPLMDHPLVEYIGEIGDHEKSDFLSGALGLLLPIDWPEPFGLVMIEAMACGTPVIAYNRGSVPEIVDENLTGFIVEDEISAAASVKRLAQLDRGMIRKHFEKRFTARRMALDYLAAYRSLTEASAPRIKLVSSAE
;
A
#
# COMPACT_ATOMS: atom_id res chain seq x y z
N MET A 1 9.48 -14.16 20.56
CA MET A 1 10.29 -13.15 19.82
C MET A 1 10.40 -11.85 20.61
N LEU A 2 9.31 -11.13 20.90
CA LEU A 2 9.33 -9.81 21.58
C LEU A 2 10.05 -9.83 22.93
N GLU A 3 9.82 -10.83 23.78
CA GLU A 3 10.53 -10.99 25.07
C GLU A 3 12.04 -11.17 24.91
N ARG A 4 12.49 -11.81 23.85
CA ARG A 4 13.94 -11.94 23.55
C ARG A 4 14.53 -10.58 23.16
N VAL A 5 13.80 -9.77 22.38
CA VAL A 5 14.22 -8.39 22.05
C VAL A 5 14.27 -7.53 23.30
N ARG A 6 13.25 -7.63 24.16
CA ARG A 6 13.18 -6.87 25.44
C ARG A 6 14.41 -7.12 26.31
N ARG A 7 14.81 -8.40 26.49
CA ARG A 7 16.01 -8.73 27.29
C ARG A 7 17.30 -8.13 26.71
N LYS A 8 17.41 -8.08 25.38
CA LYS A 8 18.58 -7.45 24.74
C LYS A 8 18.60 -5.93 24.88
N CYS A 9 17.44 -5.28 25.05
CA CYS A 9 17.37 -3.87 25.40
C CYS A 9 17.90 -3.60 26.81
N ASP A 10 17.68 -4.54 27.75
CA ASP A 10 18.22 -4.42 29.12
C ASP A 10 19.76 -4.43 29.12
N ASP A 11 20.38 -5.05 28.12
CA ASP A 11 21.83 -5.12 27.87
C ASP A 11 22.37 -3.93 27.05
N GLU A 12 21.53 -2.91 26.76
CA GLU A 12 21.88 -1.72 25.94
C GLU A 12 22.39 -2.05 24.52
N GLU A 13 21.92 -3.15 23.92
CA GLU A 13 22.37 -3.59 22.59
C GLU A 13 21.79 -2.72 21.44
N PHE A 14 20.78 -1.86 21.70
CA PHE A 14 20.09 -1.11 20.65
C PHE A 14 19.91 0.38 20.98
N ASP A 15 20.24 1.23 20.04
CA ASP A 15 19.96 2.68 20.12
C ASP A 15 18.50 3.01 19.82
N PHE A 16 17.82 2.18 19.01
CA PHE A 16 16.46 2.37 18.55
C PHE A 16 15.82 1.05 18.09
N LEU A 17 14.52 0.89 18.32
CA LEU A 17 13.75 -0.25 17.85
C LEU A 17 12.68 0.17 16.85
N HIS A 18 12.57 -0.54 15.73
CA HIS A 18 11.48 -0.38 14.79
C HIS A 18 10.72 -1.69 14.62
N PHE A 19 9.43 -1.66 14.91
CA PHE A 19 8.55 -2.82 14.81
C PHE A 19 7.61 -2.72 13.59
N HIS A 20 7.29 -3.89 13.02
CA HIS A 20 6.30 -4.08 11.98
C HIS A 20 5.26 -5.13 12.42
N LEU A 21 4.88 -5.08 13.69
CA LEU A 21 4.05 -6.08 14.37
C LEU A 21 2.79 -5.44 14.99
N ASP A 22 2.18 -4.49 14.27
CA ASP A 22 1.02 -3.74 14.73
C ASP A 22 1.21 -3.23 16.18
N TYR A 23 0.26 -3.47 17.08
CA TYR A 23 0.29 -3.02 18.48
C TYR A 23 0.91 -4.04 19.46
N TYR A 24 1.31 -5.22 19.00
CA TYR A 24 1.86 -6.25 19.90
C TYR A 24 3.05 -5.81 20.74
N PRO A 25 3.95 -4.92 20.28
CA PRO A 25 5.07 -4.44 21.10
C PRO A 25 4.66 -3.49 22.22
N PHE A 26 3.50 -2.80 22.14
CA PHE A 26 3.18 -1.66 22.99
C PHE A 26 3.27 -1.97 24.47
N SER A 27 2.59 -3.01 24.94
CA SER A 27 2.56 -3.37 26.38
C SER A 27 3.94 -3.70 26.96
N LEU A 28 4.86 -4.22 26.14
CA LEU A 28 6.20 -4.62 26.57
C LEU A 28 7.21 -3.47 26.52
N PHE A 29 7.03 -2.52 25.57
CA PHE A 29 8.06 -1.54 25.26
C PHE A 29 7.74 -0.10 25.63
N PHE A 30 6.48 0.27 25.94
CA PHE A 30 6.09 1.65 26.17
C PHE A 30 6.70 2.31 27.43
N ARG A 31 7.28 1.53 28.35
CA ARG A 31 7.93 2.02 29.57
C ARG A 31 9.45 1.79 29.59
N GLN A 32 10.04 1.36 28.49
CA GLN A 32 11.47 1.12 28.39
C GLN A 32 12.25 2.38 28.01
N PRO A 33 13.53 2.50 28.41
CA PRO A 33 14.38 3.61 28.04
C PRO A 33 14.73 3.63 26.54
N THR A 34 14.90 2.45 25.90
CA THR A 34 15.22 2.36 24.48
C THR A 34 14.06 2.89 23.64
N PRO A 35 14.24 3.98 22.87
CA PRO A 35 13.18 4.53 22.04
C PRO A 35 12.74 3.55 20.96
N PHE A 36 11.44 3.53 20.69
CA PHE A 36 10.90 2.68 19.64
C PHE A 36 9.76 3.34 18.88
N LEU A 37 9.45 2.80 17.72
CA LEU A 37 8.24 3.08 16.97
C LEU A 37 7.69 1.81 16.32
N THR A 38 6.46 1.86 15.87
CA THR A 38 5.84 0.80 15.05
C THR A 38 5.28 1.39 13.77
N THR A 39 5.56 0.74 12.63
CA THR A 39 4.82 1.00 11.39
C THR A 39 3.63 0.05 11.32
N LEU A 40 2.45 0.63 11.12
CA LEU A 40 1.20 -0.09 10.96
C LEU A 40 0.95 -0.37 9.48
N HIS A 41 0.66 -1.63 9.12
CA HIS A 41 0.50 -2.06 7.73
C HIS A 41 -0.94 -2.44 7.36
N GLY A 42 -1.74 -2.84 8.34
CA GLY A 42 -3.10 -3.32 8.16
C GLY A 42 -4.18 -2.22 8.18
N ARG A 43 -5.42 -2.67 8.09
CA ARG A 43 -6.59 -1.84 8.35
C ARG A 43 -6.70 -1.51 9.84
N LEU A 44 -7.21 -0.33 10.16
CA LEU A 44 -7.33 0.17 11.53
C LEU A 44 -8.78 0.50 11.93
N ASP A 45 -9.72 0.20 11.07
CA ASP A 45 -11.16 0.46 11.26
C ASP A 45 -11.91 -0.63 12.04
N LEU A 46 -11.19 -1.63 12.54
CA LEU A 46 -11.77 -2.68 13.39
C LEU A 46 -12.03 -2.13 14.80
N PRO A 47 -13.20 -2.44 15.41
CA PRO A 47 -13.58 -1.90 16.72
C PRO A 47 -12.57 -2.16 17.84
N GLU A 48 -11.88 -3.30 17.82
CA GLU A 48 -10.85 -3.70 18.78
C GLU A 48 -9.62 -2.80 18.78
N HIS A 49 -9.37 -2.03 17.72
CA HIS A 49 -8.24 -1.10 17.65
C HIS A 49 -8.46 0.15 18.53
N GLN A 50 -9.70 0.60 18.70
CA GLN A 50 -10.01 1.83 19.45
C GLN A 50 -9.46 1.83 20.88
N PRO A 51 -9.74 0.81 21.73
CA PRO A 51 -9.21 0.80 23.08
C PRO A 51 -7.68 0.69 23.14
N VAL A 52 -7.06 -0.01 22.18
CA VAL A 52 -5.59 -0.14 22.12
C VAL A 52 -4.94 1.22 21.88
N PHE A 53 -5.34 1.94 20.83
CA PHE A 53 -4.73 3.23 20.48
C PHE A 53 -5.15 4.36 21.45
N THR A 54 -6.23 4.21 22.20
CA THR A 54 -6.58 5.11 23.30
C THR A 54 -5.68 4.86 24.51
N THR A 55 -5.48 3.60 24.89
CA THR A 55 -4.63 3.24 26.04
C THR A 55 -3.16 3.57 25.80
N PHE A 56 -2.67 3.34 24.62
CA PHE A 56 -1.28 3.55 24.22
C PHE A 56 -1.09 4.81 23.35
N SER A 57 -1.88 5.86 23.61
CA SER A 57 -1.88 7.10 22.83
C SER A 57 -0.55 7.88 22.86
N SER A 58 0.40 7.51 23.70
CA SER A 58 1.76 8.08 23.74
C SER A 58 2.77 7.32 22.87
N VAL A 59 2.45 6.08 22.46
CA VAL A 59 3.37 5.26 21.67
C VAL A 59 3.48 5.81 20.24
N PRO A 60 4.70 6.16 19.78
CA PRO A 60 4.89 6.69 18.43
C PRO A 60 4.60 5.63 17.37
N VAL A 61 3.77 5.98 16.40
CA VAL A 61 3.40 5.11 15.28
C VAL A 61 3.58 5.82 13.94
N ILE A 62 3.87 5.02 12.92
CA ILE A 62 3.96 5.46 11.53
C ILE A 62 2.84 4.80 10.73
N SER A 63 2.16 5.61 9.92
CA SER A 63 1.19 5.14 8.93
C SER A 63 1.84 4.97 7.55
N ILE A 64 1.25 4.12 6.73
CA ILE A 64 1.65 3.92 5.33
C ILE A 64 0.82 4.78 4.36
N SER A 65 -0.22 5.47 4.85
CA SER A 65 -0.96 6.52 4.15
C SER A 65 -1.65 7.44 5.18
N ASN A 66 -2.11 8.60 4.75
CA ASN A 66 -2.93 9.47 5.60
C ASN A 66 -4.35 8.90 5.77
N ALA A 67 -4.86 8.20 4.77
CA ALA A 67 -6.15 7.51 4.85
C ALA A 67 -6.17 6.47 5.97
N GLN A 68 -5.08 5.74 6.16
CA GLN A 68 -4.96 4.73 7.21
C GLN A 68 -5.15 5.29 8.64
N ARG A 69 -4.85 6.58 8.86
CA ARG A 69 -4.95 7.23 10.17
C ARG A 69 -6.40 7.52 10.59
N ARG A 70 -7.30 7.67 9.63
CA ARG A 70 -8.66 8.18 9.86
C ARG A 70 -9.45 7.43 10.93
N PRO A 71 -9.40 6.08 10.99
CA PRO A 71 -10.16 5.33 11.99
C PRO A 71 -9.65 5.50 13.43
N VAL A 72 -8.36 5.81 13.63
CA VAL A 72 -7.72 5.93 14.97
C VAL A 72 -6.95 7.24 15.10
N PRO A 73 -7.64 8.40 15.03
CA PRO A 73 -7.00 9.71 15.04
C PRO A 73 -6.29 10.04 16.36
N GLN A 74 -6.63 9.34 17.45
CA GLN A 74 -6.04 9.48 18.78
C GLN A 74 -4.64 8.84 18.91
N ALA A 75 -4.21 8.01 17.97
CA ALA A 75 -2.88 7.40 17.98
C ALA A 75 -1.79 8.47 17.81
N ASN A 76 -0.63 8.24 18.41
CA ASN A 76 0.52 9.16 18.30
C ASN A 76 1.20 9.05 16.93
N TRP A 77 0.55 9.61 15.90
CA TRP A 77 1.02 9.63 14.54
C TRP A 77 2.25 10.51 14.37
N THR A 78 3.42 9.89 14.32
CA THR A 78 4.69 10.62 14.15
C THR A 78 4.88 11.07 12.70
N ARG A 79 4.63 10.18 11.73
CA ARG A 79 4.82 10.45 10.31
C ARG A 79 3.98 9.50 9.45
N THR A 80 3.70 9.89 8.20
CA THR A 80 3.31 8.97 7.13
C THR A 80 4.55 8.63 6.31
N VAL A 81 4.84 7.34 6.13
CA VAL A 81 5.90 6.86 5.25
C VAL A 81 5.27 5.92 4.23
N TYR A 82 5.10 6.41 3.01
CA TYR A 82 4.57 5.58 1.92
C TYR A 82 5.51 4.41 1.62
N HIS A 83 4.97 3.28 1.24
CA HIS A 83 5.78 2.17 0.76
C HIS A 83 6.63 2.55 -0.45
N GLY A 84 7.71 1.80 -0.63
CA GLY A 84 8.59 1.90 -1.77
C GLY A 84 9.11 0.54 -2.19
N LEU A 85 9.35 0.37 -3.49
CA LEU A 85 9.92 -0.82 -4.07
C LEU A 85 11.38 -0.56 -4.45
N PRO A 86 12.26 -1.59 -4.45
CA PRO A 86 13.57 -1.49 -5.07
C PRO A 86 13.43 -1.02 -6.53
N GLU A 87 14.24 -0.06 -6.95
CA GLU A 87 14.12 0.61 -8.25
C GLU A 87 14.16 -0.37 -9.44
N ASN A 88 14.89 -1.47 -9.29
CA ASN A 88 15.09 -2.49 -10.33
C ASN A 88 14.27 -3.77 -10.13
N LEU A 89 13.38 -3.81 -9.12
CA LEU A 89 12.53 -4.99 -8.88
C LEU A 89 11.58 -5.21 -10.04
N LEU A 90 10.91 -4.14 -10.46
CA LEU A 90 10.00 -4.11 -11.60
C LEU A 90 10.42 -3.00 -12.56
N THR A 91 10.51 -3.34 -13.84
CA THR A 91 10.97 -2.42 -14.89
C THR A 91 10.08 -2.49 -16.12
N PRO A 92 9.87 -1.37 -16.83
CA PRO A 92 9.15 -1.36 -18.09
C PRO A 92 9.76 -2.32 -19.10
N ARG A 93 8.92 -3.06 -19.85
CA ARG A 93 9.33 -3.93 -20.94
C ARG A 93 8.92 -3.34 -22.29
N PRO A 94 9.70 -3.57 -23.37
CA PRO A 94 9.40 -3.05 -24.71
C PRO A 94 8.34 -3.93 -25.40
N VAL A 95 7.13 -3.95 -24.84
CA VAL A 95 5.99 -4.72 -25.37
C VAL A 95 4.83 -3.79 -25.70
N THR A 96 4.03 -4.16 -26.70
CA THR A 96 2.81 -3.41 -27.04
C THR A 96 1.69 -3.82 -26.09
N PRO A 97 1.12 -2.89 -25.32
CA PRO A 97 0.02 -3.20 -24.42
C PRO A 97 -1.25 -3.61 -25.19
N SER A 98 -1.93 -4.67 -24.73
CA SER A 98 -3.08 -5.22 -25.44
C SER A 98 -4.26 -5.68 -24.57
N TYR A 99 -4.16 -5.62 -23.25
CA TYR A 99 -5.18 -6.08 -22.32
C TYR A 99 -5.27 -5.18 -21.08
N LEU A 100 -6.37 -5.26 -20.36
CA LEU A 100 -6.49 -4.73 -19.00
C LEU A 100 -5.98 -5.77 -18.00
N ALA A 101 -5.41 -5.33 -16.89
CA ALA A 101 -4.84 -6.23 -15.87
C ALA A 101 -5.55 -6.10 -14.52
N VAL A 102 -5.69 -7.24 -13.84
CA VAL A 102 -5.93 -7.33 -12.39
C VAL A 102 -4.78 -8.08 -11.77
N LEU A 103 -4.21 -7.55 -10.69
CA LEU A 103 -3.12 -8.19 -9.95
C LEU A 103 -3.44 -8.19 -8.45
N GLY A 104 -3.33 -9.34 -7.79
CA GLY A 104 -3.47 -9.43 -6.35
C GLY A 104 -4.17 -10.67 -5.85
N ARG A 105 -5.23 -10.50 -5.05
CA ARG A 105 -6.03 -11.57 -4.45
C ARG A 105 -7.47 -11.49 -4.95
N ILE A 106 -8.08 -12.63 -5.17
CA ILE A 106 -9.53 -12.71 -5.41
C ILE A 106 -10.22 -12.68 -4.06
N ALA A 107 -10.88 -11.56 -3.77
CA ALA A 107 -11.69 -11.36 -2.57
C ALA A 107 -12.79 -10.33 -2.87
N PRO A 108 -13.94 -10.35 -2.18
CA PRO A 108 -15.06 -9.45 -2.44
C PRO A 108 -14.66 -7.97 -2.45
N GLU A 109 -13.82 -7.56 -1.49
CA GLU A 109 -13.36 -6.19 -1.36
C GLU A 109 -12.38 -5.75 -2.47
N LYS A 110 -11.76 -6.69 -3.19
CA LYS A 110 -10.82 -6.41 -4.28
C LYS A 110 -11.53 -6.14 -5.62
N GLY A 111 -12.79 -6.56 -5.77
CA GLY A 111 -13.63 -6.19 -6.90
C GLY A 111 -13.24 -6.80 -8.23
N VAL A 112 -12.75 -8.02 -8.25
CA VAL A 112 -12.41 -8.73 -9.49
C VAL A 112 -13.64 -8.89 -10.40
N ASP A 113 -14.82 -9.12 -9.83
CA ASP A 113 -16.12 -9.13 -10.53
C ASP A 113 -16.38 -7.82 -11.27
N ARG A 114 -16.13 -6.67 -10.63
CA ARG A 114 -16.25 -5.33 -11.22
C ARG A 114 -15.25 -5.13 -12.35
N ALA A 115 -13.99 -5.56 -12.17
CA ALA A 115 -12.98 -5.49 -13.21
C ALA A 115 -13.36 -6.28 -14.46
N ILE A 116 -13.93 -7.47 -14.29
CA ILE A 116 -14.45 -8.30 -15.38
C ILE A 116 -15.57 -7.55 -16.13
N ARG A 117 -16.56 -7.01 -15.41
CA ARG A 117 -17.66 -6.24 -16.02
C ARG A 117 -17.17 -4.98 -16.77
N ILE A 118 -16.16 -4.28 -16.23
CA ILE A 118 -15.53 -3.12 -16.89
C ILE A 118 -14.88 -3.56 -18.22
N ALA A 119 -14.08 -4.63 -18.20
CA ALA A 119 -13.39 -5.12 -19.38
C ALA A 119 -14.37 -5.59 -20.49
N ILE A 120 -15.40 -6.34 -20.12
CA ILE A 120 -16.46 -6.79 -21.03
C ILE A 120 -17.17 -5.58 -21.65
N ARG A 121 -17.55 -4.57 -20.84
CA ARG A 121 -18.18 -3.32 -21.32
C ARG A 121 -17.30 -2.57 -22.31
N CYS A 122 -15.99 -2.63 -22.16
CA CYS A 122 -15.03 -1.98 -23.05
C CYS A 122 -14.70 -2.81 -24.29
N GLY A 123 -15.03 -4.09 -24.33
CA GLY A 123 -14.63 -5.03 -25.39
C GLY A 123 -13.12 -5.27 -25.43
N ILE A 124 -12.43 -5.17 -24.29
CA ILE A 124 -10.98 -5.31 -24.18
C ILE A 124 -10.65 -6.57 -23.37
N PRO A 125 -9.67 -7.39 -23.80
CA PRO A 125 -9.23 -8.53 -23.00
C PRO A 125 -8.80 -8.15 -21.60
N LEU A 126 -9.13 -9.00 -20.61
CA LEU A 126 -8.72 -8.87 -19.22
C LEU A 126 -7.86 -10.07 -18.84
N LYS A 127 -6.66 -9.80 -18.30
CA LYS A 127 -5.84 -10.84 -17.67
C LYS A 127 -5.87 -10.65 -16.15
N ILE A 128 -6.17 -11.75 -15.46
CA ILE A 128 -6.28 -11.78 -13.99
C ILE A 128 -5.13 -12.63 -13.44
N ALA A 129 -4.16 -11.96 -12.82
CA ALA A 129 -3.07 -12.58 -12.08
C ALA A 129 -3.42 -12.51 -10.59
N ALA A 130 -3.99 -13.55 -10.04
CA ALA A 130 -4.52 -13.48 -8.68
C ALA A 130 -4.51 -14.84 -7.97
N LYS A 131 -4.30 -14.77 -6.66
CA LYS A 131 -4.41 -15.88 -5.74
C LYS A 131 -5.84 -15.96 -5.20
N VAL A 132 -6.33 -17.17 -4.99
CA VAL A 132 -7.55 -17.45 -4.22
C VAL A 132 -7.14 -17.97 -2.85
N ASP A 133 -7.42 -17.23 -1.79
CA ASP A 133 -7.22 -17.72 -0.44
C ASP A 133 -8.37 -18.65 -0.03
N ARG A 134 -8.09 -19.60 0.87
CA ARG A 134 -9.09 -20.56 1.33
C ARG A 134 -10.36 -19.89 1.90
N ALA A 135 -10.20 -18.74 2.52
CA ALA A 135 -11.31 -17.97 3.07
C ALA A 135 -12.24 -17.38 2.00
N ASP A 136 -11.71 -17.16 0.79
CA ASP A 136 -12.42 -16.53 -0.32
C ASP A 136 -12.88 -17.55 -1.38
N GLN A 137 -12.74 -18.86 -1.11
CA GLN A 137 -13.05 -19.93 -2.08
C GLN A 137 -14.53 -19.93 -2.50
N GLU A 138 -15.46 -19.73 -1.57
CA GLU A 138 -16.91 -19.67 -1.84
C GLU A 138 -17.22 -18.50 -2.80
N TYR A 139 -16.69 -17.30 -2.50
CA TYR A 139 -16.84 -16.15 -3.39
C TYR A 139 -16.26 -16.41 -4.78
N TYR A 140 -15.10 -17.06 -4.85
CA TYR A 140 -14.51 -17.44 -6.15
C TYR A 140 -15.42 -18.37 -6.94
N ASP A 141 -15.92 -19.46 -6.31
CA ASP A 141 -16.72 -20.47 -6.99
C ASP A 141 -18.11 -19.94 -7.41
N GLU A 142 -18.76 -19.14 -6.57
CA GLU A 142 -20.12 -18.66 -6.81
C GLU A 142 -20.20 -17.39 -7.66
N VAL A 143 -19.24 -16.48 -7.53
CA VAL A 143 -19.31 -15.15 -8.17
C VAL A 143 -18.30 -15.02 -9.30
N ILE A 144 -17.03 -15.40 -9.06
CA ILE A 144 -15.97 -15.09 -10.02
C ILE A 144 -15.89 -16.12 -11.13
N ARG A 145 -15.92 -17.41 -10.79
CA ARG A 145 -15.81 -18.52 -11.76
C ARG A 145 -16.82 -18.41 -12.91
N PRO A 146 -18.12 -18.14 -12.68
CA PRO A 146 -19.09 -17.97 -13.76
C PRO A 146 -18.78 -16.79 -14.70
N LEU A 147 -18.14 -15.74 -14.19
CA LEU A 147 -17.74 -14.59 -15.00
C LEU A 147 -16.47 -14.83 -15.84
N MET A 148 -15.64 -15.81 -15.43
CA MET A 148 -14.42 -16.18 -16.15
C MET A 148 -14.68 -16.96 -17.45
N ASP A 149 -15.88 -17.49 -17.66
CA ASP A 149 -16.25 -18.20 -18.91
C ASP A 149 -16.37 -17.25 -20.12
N HIS A 150 -16.27 -15.93 -19.90
CA HIS A 150 -16.36 -14.96 -20.97
C HIS A 150 -15.06 -14.93 -21.80
N PRO A 151 -15.11 -14.92 -23.17
CA PRO A 151 -13.94 -15.05 -24.04
C PRO A 151 -12.90 -13.92 -23.92
N LEU A 152 -13.26 -12.79 -23.31
CA LEU A 152 -12.33 -11.70 -23.03
C LEU A 152 -11.59 -11.86 -21.69
N VAL A 153 -11.88 -12.88 -20.90
CA VAL A 153 -11.32 -13.04 -19.54
C VAL A 153 -10.33 -14.20 -19.52
N GLU A 154 -9.11 -13.92 -19.13
CA GLU A 154 -8.04 -14.91 -18.94
C GLU A 154 -7.58 -14.91 -17.49
N TYR A 155 -7.80 -16.00 -16.77
CA TYR A 155 -7.26 -16.23 -15.44
C TYR A 155 -5.93 -16.98 -15.55
N ILE A 156 -4.83 -16.34 -15.16
CA ILE A 156 -3.48 -16.90 -15.27
C ILE A 156 -2.94 -17.45 -13.94
N GLY A 157 -3.72 -17.36 -12.86
CA GLY A 157 -3.28 -17.80 -11.53
C GLY A 157 -2.37 -16.80 -10.83
N GLU A 158 -1.64 -17.28 -9.84
CA GLU A 158 -0.65 -16.46 -9.10
C GLU A 158 0.64 -16.36 -9.91
N ILE A 159 1.22 -15.14 -9.98
CA ILE A 159 2.49 -14.88 -10.66
C ILE A 159 3.56 -14.39 -9.67
N GLY A 160 4.81 -14.75 -9.92
CA GLY A 160 5.96 -14.29 -9.14
C GLY A 160 6.49 -12.91 -9.57
N ASP A 161 7.38 -12.34 -8.77
CA ASP A 161 7.95 -11.01 -9.07
C ASP A 161 8.68 -10.96 -10.42
N HIS A 162 9.26 -12.07 -10.87
CA HIS A 162 9.95 -12.16 -12.15
C HIS A 162 9.02 -12.06 -13.38
N GLU A 163 7.71 -12.36 -13.21
CA GLU A 163 6.70 -12.30 -14.27
C GLU A 163 5.95 -10.96 -14.29
N LYS A 164 5.90 -10.28 -13.13
CA LYS A 164 5.12 -9.03 -12.99
C LYS A 164 5.53 -7.94 -13.96
N SER A 165 6.83 -7.83 -14.29
CA SER A 165 7.30 -6.80 -15.23
C SER A 165 6.69 -6.98 -16.61
N ASP A 166 6.66 -8.20 -17.13
CA ASP A 166 6.09 -8.51 -18.45
C ASP A 166 4.56 -8.39 -18.42
N PHE A 167 3.93 -8.92 -17.37
CA PHE A 167 2.50 -8.85 -17.16
C PHE A 167 1.98 -7.40 -17.06
N LEU A 168 2.60 -6.56 -16.25
CA LEU A 168 2.17 -5.18 -16.08
C LEU A 168 2.51 -4.32 -17.31
N SER A 169 3.69 -4.50 -17.91
CA SER A 169 4.06 -3.73 -19.11
C SER A 169 3.15 -4.04 -20.31
N GLY A 170 2.67 -5.27 -20.44
CA GLY A 170 1.73 -5.70 -21.49
C GLY A 170 0.29 -5.22 -21.28
N ALA A 171 0.00 -4.64 -20.11
CA ALA A 171 -1.33 -4.11 -19.80
C ALA A 171 -1.50 -2.67 -20.31
N LEU A 172 -2.67 -2.37 -20.90
CA LEU A 172 -3.13 -1.01 -21.21
C LEU A 172 -3.30 -0.19 -19.93
N GLY A 173 -3.78 -0.84 -18.86
CA GLY A 173 -3.91 -0.27 -17.52
C GLY A 173 -4.25 -1.36 -16.50
N LEU A 174 -3.91 -1.07 -15.25
CA LEU A 174 -4.30 -1.86 -14.08
C LEU A 174 -5.70 -1.42 -13.63
N LEU A 175 -6.62 -2.36 -13.47
CA LEU A 175 -7.93 -2.12 -12.84
C LEU A 175 -7.87 -2.44 -11.35
N LEU A 176 -8.27 -1.49 -10.51
CA LEU A 176 -8.34 -1.63 -9.06
C LEU A 176 -9.69 -1.10 -8.54
N PRO A 177 -10.83 -1.75 -8.88
CA PRO A 177 -12.17 -1.34 -8.47
C PRO A 177 -12.52 -1.85 -7.08
N ILE A 178 -11.65 -1.54 -6.11
CA ILE A 178 -11.77 -1.95 -4.70
C ILE A 178 -12.96 -1.30 -4.01
N ASP A 179 -13.51 -2.00 -3.02
CA ASP A 179 -14.63 -1.50 -2.21
C ASP A 179 -14.34 -1.61 -0.70
N TRP A 180 -13.18 -1.15 -0.32
CA TRP A 180 -12.76 -1.03 1.07
C TRP A 180 -11.71 0.08 1.22
N PRO A 181 -11.49 0.62 2.44
CA PRO A 181 -10.49 1.64 2.67
C PRO A 181 -9.07 1.07 2.61
N GLU A 182 -8.57 0.82 1.41
CA GLU A 182 -7.23 0.27 1.16
C GLU A 182 -6.17 1.09 1.90
N PRO A 183 -5.38 0.49 2.79
CA PRO A 183 -4.35 1.20 3.54
C PRO A 183 -3.24 1.78 2.67
N PHE A 184 -2.84 1.09 1.59
CA PHE A 184 -1.82 1.61 0.65
C PHE A 184 -2.02 1.13 -0.79
N GLY A 185 -2.14 -0.19 -1.03
CA GLY A 185 -2.30 -0.77 -2.36
C GLY A 185 -0.99 -0.84 -3.16
N LEU A 186 -0.06 -1.70 -2.73
CA LEU A 186 1.24 -1.92 -3.38
C LEU A 186 1.13 -2.12 -4.89
N VAL A 187 0.09 -2.79 -5.36
CA VAL A 187 -0.15 -3.06 -6.79
C VAL A 187 -0.20 -1.80 -7.65
N MET A 188 -0.62 -0.65 -7.09
CA MET A 188 -0.61 0.63 -7.81
C MET A 188 0.81 1.07 -8.13
N ILE A 189 1.71 1.00 -7.16
CA ILE A 189 3.12 1.37 -7.38
C ILE A 189 3.90 0.30 -8.16
N GLU A 190 3.48 -0.97 -8.11
CA GLU A 190 4.00 -2.02 -8.98
C GLU A 190 3.65 -1.74 -10.45
N ALA A 191 2.41 -1.34 -10.74
CA ALA A 191 2.01 -0.91 -12.08
C ALA A 191 2.80 0.32 -12.54
N MET A 192 2.91 1.34 -11.71
CA MET A 192 3.68 2.56 -12.02
C MET A 192 5.16 2.28 -12.26
N ALA A 193 5.76 1.31 -11.54
CA ALA A 193 7.13 0.87 -11.76
C ALA A 193 7.34 0.31 -13.17
N CYS A 194 6.32 -0.29 -13.77
CA CYS A 194 6.30 -0.77 -15.16
C CYS A 194 5.82 0.30 -16.16
N GLY A 195 5.56 1.52 -15.72
CA GLY A 195 4.99 2.59 -16.54
C GLY A 195 3.52 2.34 -16.91
N THR A 196 2.81 1.49 -16.18
CA THR A 196 1.42 1.13 -16.48
C THR A 196 0.47 2.01 -15.68
N PRO A 197 -0.48 2.69 -16.36
CA PRO A 197 -1.45 3.53 -15.69
C PRO A 197 -2.45 2.70 -14.86
N VAL A 198 -3.03 3.35 -13.84
CA VAL A 198 -3.98 2.73 -12.92
C VAL A 198 -5.36 3.36 -13.09
N ILE A 199 -6.41 2.53 -13.13
CA ILE A 199 -7.80 2.97 -12.93
C ILE A 199 -8.27 2.37 -11.61
N ALA A 200 -8.53 3.21 -10.63
CA ALA A 200 -8.89 2.76 -9.29
C ALA A 200 -10.13 3.50 -8.75
N TYR A 201 -10.92 2.78 -7.94
CA TYR A 201 -12.01 3.42 -7.21
C TYR A 201 -11.46 4.32 -6.11
N ASN A 202 -12.14 5.44 -5.88
CA ASN A 202 -11.79 6.44 -4.87
C ASN A 202 -12.01 5.88 -3.45
N ARG A 203 -11.13 5.00 -3.01
CA ARG A 203 -11.19 4.34 -1.70
C ARG A 203 -9.83 4.40 -0.99
N GLY A 204 -9.86 4.64 0.32
CA GLY A 204 -8.66 4.60 1.16
C GLY A 204 -7.53 5.51 0.68
N SER A 205 -6.38 4.91 0.40
CA SER A 205 -5.15 5.59 -0.02
C SER A 205 -5.09 5.94 -1.52
N VAL A 206 -6.04 5.48 -2.34
CA VAL A 206 -6.00 5.68 -3.80
C VAL A 206 -5.71 7.14 -4.19
N PRO A 207 -6.39 8.18 -3.61
CA PRO A 207 -6.12 9.59 -3.95
C PRO A 207 -4.73 10.10 -3.51
N GLU A 208 -4.03 9.36 -2.66
CA GLU A 208 -2.68 9.71 -2.23
C GLU A 208 -1.60 9.12 -3.15
N ILE A 209 -1.92 8.01 -3.82
CA ILE A 209 -0.98 7.23 -4.63
C ILE A 209 -1.15 7.54 -6.11
N VAL A 210 -2.38 7.59 -6.61
CA VAL A 210 -2.69 7.88 -8.01
C VAL A 210 -2.85 9.38 -8.20
N ASP A 211 -2.05 9.96 -9.10
CA ASP A 211 -2.20 11.34 -9.54
C ASP A 211 -3.08 11.36 -10.80
N GLU A 212 -4.25 11.99 -10.66
CA GLU A 212 -5.27 12.08 -11.71
C GLU A 212 -4.71 12.67 -13.01
N ASN A 213 -4.97 12.03 -14.14
CA ASN A 213 -4.47 12.39 -15.47
C ASN A 213 -2.93 12.33 -15.67
N LEU A 214 -2.18 11.87 -14.68
CA LEU A 214 -0.73 11.66 -14.78
C LEU A 214 -0.37 10.18 -14.66
N THR A 215 -0.76 9.52 -13.57
CA THR A 215 -0.45 8.11 -13.32
C THR A 215 -1.66 7.21 -13.49
N GLY A 216 -2.85 7.78 -13.65
CA GLY A 216 -4.08 7.03 -13.83
C GLY A 216 -5.32 7.89 -13.71
N PHE A 217 -6.43 7.22 -13.40
CA PHE A 217 -7.75 7.81 -13.22
C PHE A 217 -8.38 7.30 -11.93
N ILE A 218 -8.92 8.22 -11.14
CA ILE A 218 -9.67 7.94 -9.91
C ILE A 218 -11.15 8.01 -10.26
N VAL A 219 -11.88 6.92 -10.03
CA VAL A 219 -13.27 6.75 -10.47
C VAL A 219 -14.15 6.25 -9.34
N GLU A 220 -15.48 6.37 -9.50
CA GLU A 220 -16.43 5.97 -8.45
C GLU A 220 -17.17 4.66 -8.77
N ASP A 221 -17.27 4.30 -10.05
CA ASP A 221 -18.09 3.18 -10.51
C ASP A 221 -17.56 2.54 -11.82
N GLU A 222 -18.24 1.47 -12.28
CA GLU A 222 -17.90 0.76 -13.50
C GLU A 222 -18.09 1.60 -14.77
N ILE A 223 -19.02 2.58 -14.76
CA ILE A 223 -19.31 3.43 -15.93
C ILE A 223 -18.18 4.42 -16.13
N SER A 224 -17.79 5.12 -15.07
CA SER A 224 -16.67 6.07 -15.07
C SER A 224 -15.34 5.36 -15.32
N ALA A 225 -15.16 4.13 -14.78
CA ALA A 225 -14.00 3.30 -15.09
C ALA A 225 -13.92 2.96 -16.58
N ALA A 226 -15.00 2.48 -17.19
CA ALA A 226 -15.06 2.16 -18.61
C ALA A 226 -14.82 3.40 -19.52
N ALA A 227 -15.31 4.57 -19.12
CA ALA A 227 -15.01 5.82 -19.80
C ALA A 227 -13.52 6.18 -19.72
N SER A 228 -12.89 5.95 -18.57
CA SER A 228 -11.46 6.20 -18.34
C SER A 228 -10.55 5.24 -19.11
N VAL A 229 -10.97 4.00 -19.36
CA VAL A 229 -10.23 3.04 -20.19
C VAL A 229 -9.92 3.62 -21.58
N LYS A 230 -10.86 4.35 -22.20
CA LYS A 230 -10.67 4.99 -23.51
C LYS A 230 -9.60 6.10 -23.51
N ARG A 231 -9.25 6.61 -22.34
CA ARG A 231 -8.30 7.71 -22.13
C ARG A 231 -6.89 7.21 -21.77
N LEU A 232 -6.69 5.91 -21.50
CA LEU A 232 -5.40 5.34 -21.09
C LEU A 232 -4.28 5.64 -22.06
N ALA A 233 -4.57 5.63 -23.37
CA ALA A 233 -3.59 5.94 -24.43
C ALA A 233 -3.08 7.39 -24.41
N GLN A 234 -3.72 8.30 -23.65
CA GLN A 234 -3.30 9.69 -23.50
C GLN A 234 -2.21 9.87 -22.45
N LEU A 235 -1.99 8.86 -21.60
CA LEU A 235 -1.01 8.91 -20.51
C LEU A 235 0.38 8.46 -20.99
N ASP A 236 1.39 9.25 -20.66
CA ASP A 236 2.79 8.95 -20.98
C ASP A 236 3.36 7.94 -19.97
N ARG A 237 3.59 6.72 -20.42
CA ARG A 237 4.13 5.63 -19.59
C ARG A 237 5.53 5.92 -19.03
N GLY A 238 6.35 6.69 -19.75
CA GLY A 238 7.64 7.15 -19.27
C GLY A 238 7.52 8.14 -18.12
N MET A 239 6.51 9.02 -18.17
CA MET A 239 6.22 9.94 -17.06
C MET A 239 5.65 9.21 -15.85
N ILE A 240 4.83 8.16 -16.04
CA ILE A 240 4.35 7.30 -14.95
C ILE A 240 5.54 6.64 -14.23
N ARG A 241 6.47 6.07 -15.00
CA ARG A 241 7.71 5.48 -14.43
C ARG A 241 8.53 6.52 -13.65
N LYS A 242 8.77 7.70 -14.19
CA LYS A 242 9.47 8.78 -13.48
C LYS A 242 8.77 9.21 -12.19
N HIS A 243 7.44 9.18 -12.19
CA HIS A 243 6.66 9.48 -11.00
C HIS A 243 6.88 8.42 -9.89
N PHE A 244 6.90 7.12 -10.26
CA PHE A 244 7.28 6.03 -9.36
C PHE A 244 8.69 6.27 -8.78
N GLU A 245 9.68 6.53 -9.63
CA GLU A 245 11.08 6.75 -9.22
C GLU A 245 11.22 7.90 -8.23
N LYS A 246 10.44 8.95 -8.40
CA LYS A 246 10.43 10.11 -7.50
C LYS A 246 9.78 9.82 -6.15
N ARG A 247 8.68 9.05 -6.12
CA ARG A 247 7.81 8.94 -4.93
C ARG A 247 7.84 7.60 -4.22
N PHE A 248 8.10 6.50 -4.92
CA PHE A 248 7.80 5.16 -4.43
C PHE A 248 8.98 4.20 -4.50
N THR A 249 10.22 4.71 -4.41
CA THR A 249 11.41 3.85 -4.31
C THR A 249 11.70 3.45 -2.86
N ALA A 250 12.31 2.28 -2.67
CA ALA A 250 12.78 1.83 -1.37
C ALA A 250 13.79 2.81 -0.75
N ARG A 251 14.61 3.45 -1.59
CA ARG A 251 15.56 4.49 -1.14
C ARG A 251 14.84 5.69 -0.52
N ARG A 252 13.82 6.24 -1.18
CA ARG A 252 13.01 7.33 -0.63
C ARG A 252 12.35 6.91 0.69
N MET A 253 11.74 5.70 0.74
CA MET A 253 11.12 5.16 1.94
C MET A 253 12.13 5.05 3.09
N ALA A 254 13.33 4.56 2.84
CA ALA A 254 14.39 4.46 3.84
C ALA A 254 14.81 5.84 4.39
N LEU A 255 14.94 6.85 3.52
CA LEU A 255 15.25 8.23 3.94
C LEU A 255 14.15 8.83 4.83
N ASP A 256 12.88 8.55 4.53
CA ASP A 256 11.75 8.99 5.36
C ASP A 256 11.76 8.32 6.74
N TYR A 257 12.11 7.04 6.83
CA TYR A 257 12.29 6.34 8.11
C TYR A 257 13.49 6.90 8.91
N LEU A 258 14.62 7.14 8.25
CA LEU A 258 15.78 7.77 8.92
C LEU A 258 15.44 9.14 9.49
N ALA A 259 14.65 9.93 8.76
CA ALA A 259 14.17 11.22 9.27
C ALA A 259 13.22 11.07 10.49
N ALA A 260 12.37 10.01 10.49
CA ALA A 260 11.51 9.70 11.63
C ALA A 260 12.34 9.29 12.86
N TYR A 261 13.34 8.42 12.69
CA TYR A 261 14.21 7.99 13.79
C TYR A 261 14.94 9.18 14.41
N ARG A 262 15.55 10.06 13.61
CA ARG A 262 16.25 11.26 14.11
C ARG A 262 15.33 12.13 14.92
N SER A 263 14.10 12.40 14.45
CA SER A 263 13.16 13.25 15.17
C SER A 263 12.75 12.68 16.55
N LEU A 264 12.68 11.35 16.68
CA LEU A 264 12.33 10.67 17.92
C LEU A 264 13.52 10.61 18.88
N THR A 265 14.73 10.34 18.41
CA THR A 265 15.95 10.33 19.24
C THR A 265 16.31 11.73 19.73
N GLU A 266 16.18 12.77 18.91
CA GLU A 266 16.39 14.16 19.31
C GLU A 266 15.35 14.63 20.34
N ALA A 267 14.11 14.19 20.22
CA ALA A 267 13.05 14.49 21.19
C ALA A 267 13.27 13.80 22.55
N SER A 268 13.94 12.65 22.54
CA SER A 268 14.27 11.87 23.74
C SER A 268 15.57 12.32 24.42
N ALA A 269 16.40 13.12 23.74
CA ALA A 269 17.64 13.64 24.33
C ALA A 269 17.33 14.56 25.51
N PRO A 270 18.04 14.46 26.65
CA PRO A 270 17.83 15.33 27.79
C PRO A 270 18.07 16.79 27.39
N ARG A 271 17.02 17.62 27.46
CA ARG A 271 17.14 19.07 27.28
C ARG A 271 17.90 19.63 28.47
N ILE A 272 19.15 20.00 28.29
CA ILE A 272 19.91 20.76 29.28
C ILE A 272 19.22 22.13 29.41
N LYS A 273 18.46 22.31 30.49
CA LYS A 273 18.02 23.67 30.91
C LYS A 273 19.24 24.36 31.50
N LEU A 274 19.79 25.34 30.79
CA LEU A 274 20.67 26.33 31.44
C LEU A 274 19.83 27.08 32.49
N VAL A 275 20.03 26.75 33.74
CA VAL A 275 19.53 27.55 34.85
C VAL A 275 20.49 28.74 34.93
N SER A 276 20.08 29.92 34.41
CA SER A 276 20.78 31.15 34.71
C SER A 276 20.67 31.41 36.21
N SER A 277 21.78 31.28 36.94
CA SER A 277 21.90 31.83 38.29
C SER A 277 21.78 33.35 38.12
N ALA A 278 20.62 33.88 38.47
CA ALA A 278 20.48 35.31 38.74
C ALA A 278 21.11 35.54 40.12
N GLU A 279 22.21 36.29 40.14
CA GLU A 279 22.71 36.97 41.32
C GLU A 279 21.77 38.13 41.74
#